data_eb7193dd40d721978db6b45bb6a9638d
#
_entry.id   eb7193dd40d721978db6b45bb6a9638d
#
_cell.length_a   1.000
_cell.length_b   1.000
_cell.length_c   1.000
_cell.angle_alpha   90.00
_cell.angle_beta   90.00
_cell.angle_gamma   90.00
#
_symmetry.space_group_name_H-M   'P 1'
#
loop_
_entity.id
_entity.type
_entity.pdbx_description
1 polymer ?
#
loop_
_entity_poly.entity_id
_entity_poly.type
_entity_poly.pdbx_seq_one_letter_code
_entity_poly.pdbx_strand_id
1 'polypeptide(L)'
;MIKNPKPLHPGVVLAEVYMKEMGLNQTALAELCGCSHRKVNEIVNQKRSISPDFALSLEEALGTTAEMWVRMQAEYDLWVARSKAA
;
A
#
# COMPACT_ATOMS: atom_id res chain seq x y z
N MET A 1 -28.51 -0.91 10.52
CA MET A 1 -27.17 -1.25 10.96
C MET A 1 -26.11 -0.80 9.95
N ILE A 2 -25.07 -0.16 10.43
CA ILE A 2 -24.01 0.34 9.57
C ILE A 2 -22.99 -0.76 9.37
N LYS A 3 -22.77 -1.12 8.11
CA LYS A 3 -21.71 -2.04 7.76
C LYS A 3 -20.41 -1.28 7.62
N ASN A 4 -19.31 -1.90 8.02
CA ASN A 4 -18.00 -1.30 7.79
C ASN A 4 -17.78 -1.20 6.28
N PRO A 5 -17.43 -0.01 5.78
CA PRO A 5 -17.14 0.14 4.36
C PRO A 5 -15.88 -0.64 4.01
N LYS A 6 -15.77 -1.01 2.74
CA LYS A 6 -14.56 -1.65 2.24
C LYS A 6 -13.38 -0.70 2.40
N PRO A 7 -12.33 -1.06 3.14
CA PRO A 7 -11.16 -0.21 3.25
C PRO A 7 -10.40 -0.20 1.93
N LEU A 8 -9.66 0.88 1.69
CA LEU A 8 -8.81 0.96 0.53
C LEU A 8 -7.58 0.08 0.72
N HIS A 9 -7.22 -0.63 -0.35
CA HIS A 9 -5.93 -1.30 -0.37
C HIS A 9 -4.85 -0.22 -0.27
N PRO A 10 -3.79 -0.41 0.55
CA PRO A 10 -2.78 0.63 0.70
C PRO A 10 -2.06 0.98 -0.59
N GLY A 11 -2.04 0.07 -1.57
CA GLY A 11 -1.49 0.37 -2.90
C GLY A 11 -2.23 1.48 -3.62
N VAL A 12 -3.56 1.61 -3.40
CA VAL A 12 -4.34 2.69 -3.97
C VAL A 12 -3.93 4.03 -3.33
N VAL A 13 -3.78 4.05 -2.02
CA VAL A 13 -3.35 5.24 -1.29
C VAL A 13 -1.94 5.64 -1.73
N LEU A 14 -1.06 4.66 -1.89
CA LEU A 14 0.31 4.90 -2.38
C LEU A 14 0.29 5.59 -3.75
N ALA A 15 -0.49 5.06 -4.69
CA ALA A 15 -0.53 5.58 -6.06
C ALA A 15 -1.24 6.93 -6.13
N GLU A 16 -2.45 7.02 -5.58
CA GLU A 16 -3.33 8.15 -5.79
C GLU A 16 -3.02 9.35 -4.89
N VAL A 17 -2.40 9.11 -3.75
CA VAL A 17 -2.05 10.19 -2.83
C VAL A 17 -0.56 10.51 -2.93
N TYR A 18 0.28 9.59 -2.51
CA TYR A 18 1.71 9.90 -2.34
C TYR A 18 2.48 10.00 -3.65
N MET A 19 2.33 9.03 -4.53
CA MET A 19 3.05 9.07 -5.82
C MET A 19 2.57 10.26 -6.66
N LYS A 20 1.26 10.48 -6.70
CA LYS A 20 0.68 11.57 -7.46
C LYS A 20 1.14 12.93 -6.93
N GLU A 21 1.08 13.12 -5.61
CA GLU A 21 1.50 14.37 -4.96
C GLU A 21 2.97 14.66 -5.17
N MET A 22 3.81 13.63 -5.14
CA MET A 22 5.25 13.79 -5.26
C MET A 22 5.76 13.70 -6.70
N GLY A 23 4.86 13.48 -7.65
CA GLY A 23 5.22 13.36 -9.06
C GLY A 23 6.09 12.15 -9.35
N LEU A 24 5.90 11.06 -8.59
CA LEU A 24 6.68 9.83 -8.76
C LEU A 24 5.94 8.84 -9.64
N ASN A 25 6.64 8.32 -10.66
CA ASN A 25 6.14 7.18 -11.40
C ASN A 25 6.64 5.89 -10.72
N GLN A 26 6.21 4.74 -11.22
CA GLN A 26 6.55 3.45 -10.62
C GLN A 26 8.06 3.17 -10.63
N THR A 27 8.72 3.56 -11.72
CA THR A 27 10.17 3.38 -11.84
C THR A 27 10.92 4.20 -10.79
N ALA A 28 10.52 5.46 -10.63
CA ALA A 28 11.16 6.35 -9.64
C ALA A 28 10.95 5.83 -8.22
N LEU A 29 9.74 5.37 -7.90
CA LEU A 29 9.47 4.84 -6.58
C LEU A 29 10.26 3.55 -6.32
N ALA A 30 10.34 2.69 -7.33
CA ALA A 30 11.12 1.45 -7.20
C ALA A 30 12.58 1.75 -6.90
N GLU A 31 13.15 2.76 -7.56
CA GLU A 31 14.52 3.18 -7.30
C GLU A 31 14.69 3.69 -5.88
N LEU A 32 13.77 4.54 -5.41
CA LEU A 32 13.82 5.07 -4.05
C LEU A 32 13.72 3.98 -2.99
N CYS A 33 12.91 2.97 -3.25
CA CYS A 33 12.69 1.87 -2.31
C CYS A 33 13.69 0.73 -2.46
N GLY A 34 14.54 0.78 -3.47
CA GLY A 34 15.50 -0.28 -3.73
C GLY A 34 14.87 -1.61 -4.11
N CYS A 35 13.76 -1.57 -4.84
CA CYS A 35 13.04 -2.77 -5.25
C CYS A 35 12.76 -2.75 -6.75
N SER A 36 12.16 -3.83 -7.25
CA SER A 36 11.83 -3.94 -8.68
C SER A 36 10.61 -3.10 -9.05
N HIS A 37 10.57 -2.67 -10.30
CA HIS A 37 9.40 -2.02 -10.87
C HIS A 37 8.17 -2.93 -10.78
N ARG A 38 8.36 -4.23 -11.00
CA ARG A 38 7.28 -5.21 -10.90
C ARG A 38 6.62 -5.21 -9.53
N LYS A 39 7.41 -5.13 -8.47
CA LYS A 39 6.87 -5.10 -7.10
C LYS A 39 5.97 -3.89 -6.90
N VAL A 40 6.43 -2.71 -7.32
CA VAL A 40 5.63 -1.49 -7.20
C VAL A 40 4.35 -1.62 -8.03
N ASN A 41 4.47 -2.11 -9.27
CA ASN A 41 3.32 -2.29 -10.14
C ASN A 41 2.26 -3.21 -9.52
N GLU A 42 2.69 -4.33 -8.95
CA GLU A 42 1.77 -5.27 -8.31
C GLU A 42 1.08 -4.66 -7.09
N ILE A 43 1.81 -3.87 -6.31
CA ILE A 43 1.26 -3.22 -5.12
C ILE A 43 0.21 -2.17 -5.51
N VAL A 44 0.53 -1.28 -6.46
CA VAL A 44 -0.42 -0.23 -6.86
C VAL A 44 -1.64 -0.79 -7.57
N ASN A 45 -1.52 -1.98 -8.15
CA ASN A 45 -2.66 -2.68 -8.76
C ASN A 45 -3.36 -3.63 -7.80
N GLN A 46 -3.05 -3.56 -6.51
CA GLN A 46 -3.71 -4.33 -5.46
C GLN A 46 -3.52 -5.85 -5.59
N LYS A 47 -2.47 -6.26 -6.28
CA LYS A 47 -2.16 -7.68 -6.48
C LYS A 47 -1.12 -8.19 -5.50
N ARG A 48 -0.59 -7.31 -4.68
CA ARG A 48 0.46 -7.65 -3.72
C ARG A 48 0.30 -6.79 -2.48
N SER A 49 0.48 -7.40 -1.33
CA SER A 49 0.40 -6.72 -0.04
C SER A 49 1.65 -5.90 0.23
N ILE A 50 1.49 -4.84 1.00
CA ILE A 50 2.62 -4.11 1.55
C ILE A 50 3.10 -4.84 2.79
N SER A 51 4.32 -5.40 2.71
CA SER A 51 4.95 -6.09 3.83
C SER A 51 5.52 -5.07 4.82
N PRO A 52 5.83 -5.48 6.06
CA PRO A 52 6.53 -4.60 7.00
C PRO A 52 7.84 -4.07 6.43
N ASP A 53 8.60 -4.89 5.72
CA ASP A 53 9.86 -4.44 5.12
C ASP A 53 9.63 -3.35 4.10
N PHE A 54 8.62 -3.51 3.23
CA PHE A 54 8.32 -2.49 2.24
C PHE A 54 7.75 -1.22 2.90
N ALA A 55 6.99 -1.39 3.99
CA ALA A 55 6.49 -0.26 4.77
C ALA A 55 7.64 0.59 5.31
N LEU A 56 8.72 -0.04 5.77
CA LEU A 56 9.91 0.67 6.22
C LEU A 56 10.59 1.41 5.07
N SER A 57 10.64 0.78 3.90
CA SER A 57 11.19 1.45 2.70
C SER A 57 10.36 2.68 2.33
N LEU A 58 9.03 2.58 2.40
CA LEU A 58 8.15 3.70 2.12
C LEU A 58 8.30 4.81 3.15
N GLU A 59 8.50 4.45 4.41
CA GLU A 59 8.73 5.42 5.47
C GLU A 59 9.94 6.29 5.14
N GLU A 60 11.02 5.66 4.72
CA GLU A 60 12.25 6.36 4.37
C GLU A 60 12.10 7.17 3.08
N ALA A 61 11.46 6.59 2.08
CA ALA A 61 11.34 7.22 0.77
C ALA A 61 10.35 8.38 0.75
N LEU A 62 9.26 8.28 1.49
CA LEU A 62 8.13 9.21 1.39
C LEU A 62 7.91 10.06 2.64
N GLY A 63 8.61 9.77 3.73
CA GLY A 63 8.40 10.49 5.00
C GLY A 63 7.11 10.10 5.71
N THR A 64 6.57 8.94 5.41
CA THR A 64 5.40 8.39 6.09
C THR A 64 5.84 7.51 7.26
N THR A 65 4.88 6.93 8.01
CA THR A 65 5.23 5.97 9.05
C THR A 65 4.97 4.56 8.54
N ALA A 66 5.84 3.63 8.89
CA ALA A 66 5.66 2.23 8.52
C ALA A 66 4.37 1.67 9.13
N GLU A 67 4.04 2.10 10.34
CA GLU A 67 2.81 1.68 11.03
C GLU A 67 1.56 2.00 10.23
N MET A 68 1.53 3.15 9.58
CA MET A 68 0.39 3.54 8.75
C MET A 68 0.14 2.52 7.64
N TRP A 69 1.21 2.13 6.94
CA TRP A 69 1.10 1.18 5.82
C TRP A 69 0.69 -0.20 6.29
N VAL A 70 1.30 -0.66 7.38
CA VAL A 70 0.99 -1.99 7.95
C VAL A 70 -0.44 -2.03 8.46
N ARG A 71 -0.89 -0.96 9.10
CA ARG A 71 -2.25 -0.88 9.61
C ARG A 71 -3.28 -0.92 8.48
N MET A 72 -3.05 -0.14 7.42
CA MET A 72 -3.96 -0.14 6.27
C MET A 72 -4.03 -1.52 5.63
N GLN A 73 -2.90 -2.19 5.50
CA GLN A 73 -2.87 -3.53 4.91
C GLN A 73 -3.62 -4.52 5.80
N ALA A 74 -3.41 -4.46 7.11
CA ALA A 74 -4.09 -5.35 8.04
C ALA A 74 -5.62 -5.16 8.01
N GLU A 75 -6.08 -3.92 7.95
CA GLU A 75 -7.50 -3.62 7.87
C GLU A 75 -8.11 -4.18 6.58
N TYR A 76 -7.41 -4.01 5.48
CA TYR A 76 -7.85 -4.55 4.20
C TYR A 76 -7.91 -6.08 4.24
N ASP A 77 -6.86 -6.70 4.75
CA ASP A 77 -6.78 -8.16 4.84
C ASP A 77 -7.87 -8.74 5.72
N LEU A 78 -8.17 -8.08 6.85
CA LEU A 78 -9.26 -8.50 7.72
C LEU A 78 -10.61 -8.39 7.02
N TRP A 79 -10.82 -7.31 6.27
CA TRP A 79 -12.07 -7.15 5.53
C TRP A 79 -12.24 -8.27 4.50
N VAL A 80 -11.18 -8.62 3.77
CA VAL A 80 -11.20 -9.71 2.80
C VAL A 80 -11.52 -11.04 3.49
N ALA A 81 -10.84 -11.31 4.61
CA ALA A 81 -11.05 -12.55 5.36
C ALA A 81 -12.49 -12.66 5.88
N ARG A 82 -13.02 -11.55 6.41
CA ARG A 82 -14.40 -11.52 6.90
C ARG A 82 -15.40 -11.71 5.77
N SER A 83 -15.12 -11.16 4.60
CA SER A 83 -15.99 -11.32 3.43
C SER A 83 -16.05 -12.76 2.97
N LYS A 84 -14.94 -13.48 3.07
CA LYS A 84 -14.90 -14.90 2.69
C LYS A 84 -15.57 -15.80 3.72
N ALA A 85 -15.55 -15.37 4.99
CA ALA A 85 -16.13 -16.15 6.09
C ALA A 85 -17.65 -16.01 6.18
N ALA A 86 -18.20 -14.97 5.57
CA ALA A 86 -19.63 -14.68 5.64
C ALA A 86 -20.47 -15.66 4.82
#